data_c0d31f8a155533cc5649be8e2c9c0d03
#
_entry.id   c0d31f8a155533cc5649be8e2c9c0d03
#
_cell.length_a   1.000
_cell.length_b   1.000
_cell.length_c   1.000
_cell.angle_alpha   90.00
_cell.angle_beta   90.00
_cell.angle_gamma   90.00
#
_symmetry.space_group_name_H-M   'P 1'
#
loop_
_entity.id
_entity.type
_entity.pdbx_description
1 polymer ?
#
loop_
_entity_poly.entity_id
_entity_poly.type
_entity_poly.pdbx_seq_one_letter_code
_entity_poly.pdbx_strand_id
1 'polypeptide(L)'
;VLSGMYNPKKTTPAVCEFTDIDGLVKGASKGEGLGNQFLANIRETDAICHVVRCFENSDILHVDGSVDAIRDAETINLELIFADLETVENRISKIEKKAIQGKDKDAKLEYDALKPIQEALSKGLPARSVELTKEQKVLLKNFQLLTNKPMIYVANISEGDITNPDNNKEYVRLK
;
A
#
# COMPACT_ATOMS: atom_id res chain seq x y z
N VAL A 1 -26.95 15.45 3.87
CA VAL A 1 -27.48 15.85 2.55
C VAL A 1 -28.35 14.74 1.97
N LEU A 2 -27.84 13.54 1.67
CA LEU A 2 -28.61 12.44 1.06
C LEU A 2 -29.84 12.02 1.89
N SER A 3 -29.68 11.91 3.20
CA SER A 3 -30.79 11.62 4.12
C SER A 3 -31.92 12.63 4.03
N GLY A 4 -31.61 13.93 3.90
CA GLY A 4 -32.61 14.99 3.72
C GLY A 4 -33.27 14.97 2.34
N MET A 5 -32.57 14.49 1.30
CA MET A 5 -33.11 14.39 -0.06
C MET A 5 -34.08 13.20 -0.23
N TYR A 6 -33.77 12.06 0.39
CA TYR A 6 -34.50 10.81 0.17
C TYR A 6 -35.42 10.39 1.33
N ASN A 7 -35.39 11.11 2.46
CA ASN A 7 -36.20 10.85 3.66
C ASN A 7 -36.30 9.33 4.01
N PRO A 8 -35.14 8.63 4.18
CA PRO A 8 -35.12 7.19 4.39
C PRO A 8 -35.67 6.81 5.76
N LYS A 9 -36.25 5.62 5.90
CA LYS A 9 -36.71 5.08 7.19
C LYS A 9 -35.64 4.96 8.23
N LYS A 10 -34.36 4.75 7.78
CA LYS A 10 -33.16 4.63 8.65
C LYS A 10 -31.97 5.20 7.93
N THR A 11 -31.20 6.04 8.61
CA THR A 11 -29.88 6.51 8.15
C THR A 11 -28.82 5.87 9.00
N THR A 12 -27.91 5.14 8.35
CA THR A 12 -26.74 4.54 9.02
C THR A 12 -25.50 5.27 8.53
N PRO A 13 -24.75 5.96 9.40
CA PRO A 13 -23.49 6.60 9.02
C PRO A 13 -22.45 5.54 8.64
N ALA A 14 -21.55 5.90 7.73
CA ALA A 14 -20.36 5.10 7.49
C ALA A 14 -19.43 5.17 8.71
N VAL A 15 -18.83 4.04 9.04
CA VAL A 15 -17.80 3.95 10.09
C VAL A 15 -16.47 3.69 9.40
N CYS A 16 -15.45 4.46 9.78
CA CYS A 16 -14.07 4.23 9.39
C CYS A 16 -13.27 3.98 10.67
N GLU A 17 -12.60 2.84 10.72
CA GLU A 17 -11.74 2.45 11.82
C GLU A 17 -10.28 2.71 11.43
N PHE A 18 -9.55 3.43 12.27
CA PHE A 18 -8.11 3.65 12.11
C PHE A 18 -7.39 2.78 13.13
N THR A 19 -6.54 1.89 12.62
CA THR A 19 -5.66 1.07 13.45
C THR A 19 -4.24 1.61 13.33
N ASP A 20 -3.64 1.98 14.46
CA ASP A 20 -2.23 2.33 14.52
C ASP A 20 -1.38 1.07 14.36
N ILE A 21 -0.42 1.13 13.45
CA ILE A 21 0.50 0.03 13.18
C ILE A 21 1.91 0.60 13.42
N ASP A 22 2.67 -0.06 14.27
CA ASP A 22 4.06 0.32 14.57
C ASP A 22 4.86 0.58 13.29
N GLY A 23 5.74 1.59 13.37
CA GLY A 23 6.42 2.12 12.19
C GLY A 23 7.22 1.07 11.41
N LEU A 24 7.10 1.10 10.09
CA LEU A 24 7.92 0.29 9.19
C LEU A 24 9.34 0.84 9.16
N VAL A 25 10.32 -0.02 9.38
CA VAL A 25 11.73 0.29 9.19
C VAL A 25 12.23 -0.33 7.89
N LYS A 26 13.22 0.31 7.27
CA LYS A 26 13.91 -0.18 6.08
C LYS A 26 14.42 -1.61 6.30
N GLY A 27 14.13 -2.51 5.34
CA GLY A 27 14.49 -3.92 5.42
C GLY A 27 13.41 -4.83 6.02
N ALA A 28 12.22 -4.31 6.31
CA ALA A 28 11.12 -5.11 6.85
C ALA A 28 10.66 -6.24 5.93
N SER A 29 10.78 -6.05 4.60
CA SER A 29 10.45 -7.07 3.59
C SER A 29 11.43 -8.24 3.57
N LYS A 30 12.64 -8.08 4.12
CA LYS A 30 13.68 -9.14 4.16
C LYS A 30 13.56 -10.10 5.34
N GLY A 31 12.51 -9.98 6.13
CA GLY A 31 11.92 -11.14 6.81
C GLY A 31 12.49 -11.58 8.14
N GLU A 32 13.01 -10.72 9.00
CA GLU A 32 13.25 -11.14 10.38
C GLU A 32 12.38 -10.38 11.39
N GLY A 33 11.46 -11.06 12.07
CA GLY A 33 10.77 -10.61 13.28
C GLY A 33 9.66 -9.57 13.03
N LEU A 34 9.82 -8.36 13.56
CA LEU A 34 8.79 -7.31 13.62
C LEU A 34 8.29 -6.83 12.25
N GLY A 35 9.14 -6.88 11.20
CA GLY A 35 8.75 -6.47 9.85
C GLY A 35 7.65 -7.34 9.24
N ASN A 36 7.72 -8.66 9.43
CA ASN A 36 6.70 -9.59 8.93
C ASN A 36 5.36 -9.39 9.64
N GLN A 37 5.37 -9.14 10.95
CA GLN A 37 4.15 -8.87 11.72
C GLN A 37 3.51 -7.56 11.27
N PHE A 38 4.32 -6.52 11.03
CA PHE A 38 3.86 -5.25 10.49
C PHE A 38 3.16 -5.42 9.13
N LEU A 39 3.79 -6.13 8.19
CA LEU A 39 3.22 -6.41 6.88
C LEU A 39 1.93 -7.23 6.97
N ALA A 40 1.85 -8.18 7.92
CA ALA A 40 0.64 -8.96 8.17
C ALA A 40 -0.52 -8.07 8.64
N ASN A 41 -0.26 -7.14 9.56
CA ASN A 41 -1.28 -6.20 10.03
C ASN A 41 -1.81 -5.32 8.89
N ILE A 42 -0.95 -4.84 7.98
CA ILE A 42 -1.40 -4.08 6.81
C ILE A 42 -2.26 -4.95 5.89
N ARG A 43 -1.96 -6.24 5.73
CA ARG A 43 -2.76 -7.14 4.87
C ARG A 43 -4.22 -7.21 5.29
N GLU A 44 -4.51 -7.07 6.57
CA GLU A 44 -5.87 -7.14 7.14
C GLU A 44 -6.68 -5.84 6.95
N THR A 45 -6.06 -4.72 6.56
CA THR A 45 -6.75 -3.44 6.36
C THR A 45 -7.31 -3.29 4.95
N ASP A 46 -8.32 -2.44 4.76
CA ASP A 46 -8.90 -2.14 3.45
C ASP A 46 -8.14 -1.06 2.68
N ALA A 47 -7.48 -0.15 3.39
CA ALA A 47 -6.72 0.97 2.83
C ALA A 47 -5.53 1.32 3.73
N ILE A 48 -4.56 2.05 3.19
CA ILE A 48 -3.37 2.49 3.90
C ILE A 48 -3.40 4.03 4.03
N CYS A 49 -3.23 4.49 5.27
CA CYS A 49 -2.97 5.88 5.58
C CYS A 49 -1.47 6.04 5.91
N HIS A 50 -0.68 6.52 4.95
CA HIS A 50 0.76 6.67 5.11
C HIS A 50 1.07 8.05 5.66
N VAL A 51 1.40 8.13 6.95
CA VAL A 51 1.79 9.37 7.62
C VAL A 51 3.26 9.65 7.35
N VAL A 52 3.55 10.77 6.70
CA VAL A 52 4.89 11.19 6.30
C VAL A 52 5.29 12.42 7.09
N ARG A 53 6.47 12.38 7.72
CA ARG A 53 7.02 13.50 8.47
C ARG A 53 7.49 14.61 7.53
N CYS A 54 6.89 15.80 7.67
CA CYS A 54 7.21 16.99 6.89
C CYS A 54 7.64 18.17 7.79
N PHE A 55 8.18 17.90 8.97
CA PHE A 55 8.67 18.93 9.89
C PHE A 55 10.04 18.56 10.44
N GLU A 56 10.86 19.57 10.69
CA GLU A 56 12.15 19.41 11.37
C GLU A 56 11.98 19.61 12.87
N ASN A 57 12.62 18.76 13.66
CA ASN A 57 12.72 18.88 15.12
C ASN A 57 14.03 18.23 15.57
N SER A 58 14.91 19.03 16.18
CA SER A 58 16.22 18.57 16.67
C SER A 58 16.13 17.55 17.80
N ASP A 59 15.01 17.54 18.54
CA ASP A 59 14.81 16.64 19.68
C ASP A 59 14.31 15.25 19.25
N ILE A 60 13.89 15.11 17.99
CA ILE A 60 13.39 13.87 17.41
C ILE A 60 14.37 13.39 16.34
N LEU A 61 15.17 12.38 16.68
CA LEU A 61 16.10 11.77 15.74
C LEU A 61 15.37 11.22 14.51
N HIS A 62 15.94 11.46 13.32
CA HIS A 62 15.50 10.84 12.08
C HIS A 62 16.42 9.65 11.78
N VAL A 63 15.84 8.52 11.33
CA VAL A 63 16.58 7.28 11.05
C VAL A 63 17.70 7.51 10.02
N ASP A 64 17.44 8.32 8.99
CA ASP A 64 18.40 8.66 7.93
C ASP A 64 19.12 10.01 8.15
N GLY A 65 19.03 10.58 9.36
CA GLY A 65 19.75 11.79 9.76
C GLY A 65 19.18 13.12 9.25
N SER A 66 18.26 13.09 8.29
CA SER A 66 17.57 14.29 7.77
C SER A 66 16.15 13.97 7.34
N VAL A 67 15.26 14.94 7.46
CA VAL A 67 13.89 14.83 6.96
C VAL A 67 13.89 15.00 5.44
N ASP A 68 13.31 14.05 4.72
CA ASP A 68 13.02 14.12 3.29
C ASP A 68 11.74 13.31 3.02
N ALA A 69 10.63 14.01 2.88
CA ALA A 69 9.30 13.41 2.80
C ALA A 69 9.15 12.47 1.59
N ILE A 70 9.76 12.78 0.45
CA ILE A 70 9.69 11.94 -0.76
C ILE A 70 10.51 10.66 -0.55
N ARG A 71 11.78 10.79 -0.14
CA ARG A 71 12.64 9.63 0.11
C ARG A 71 12.01 8.68 1.13
N ASP A 72 11.44 9.23 2.20
CA ASP A 72 10.86 8.44 3.28
C ASP A 72 9.59 7.72 2.79
N ALA A 73 8.74 8.41 2.01
CA ALA A 73 7.57 7.80 1.38
C ALA A 73 7.95 6.71 0.37
N GLU A 74 8.93 6.97 -0.49
CA GLU A 74 9.43 5.99 -1.48
C GLU A 74 10.05 4.77 -0.82
N THR A 75 10.80 4.93 0.28
CA THR A 75 11.38 3.82 1.04
C THR A 75 10.30 2.85 1.49
N ILE A 76 9.22 3.35 2.09
CA ILE A 76 8.10 2.51 2.53
C ILE A 76 7.37 1.88 1.34
N ASN A 77 7.14 2.63 0.27
CA ASN A 77 6.53 2.09 -0.94
C ASN A 77 7.32 0.93 -1.53
N LEU A 78 8.65 1.02 -1.56
CA LEU A 78 9.53 -0.04 -2.04
C LEU A 78 9.47 -1.29 -1.15
N GLU A 79 9.41 -1.12 0.18
CA GLU A 79 9.26 -2.27 1.09
C GLU A 79 7.94 -3.03 0.85
N LEU A 80 6.83 -2.30 0.62
CA LEU A 80 5.55 -2.92 0.27
C LEU A 80 5.61 -3.63 -1.08
N ILE A 81 6.29 -3.04 -2.07
CA ILE A 81 6.49 -3.62 -3.41
C ILE A 81 7.32 -4.91 -3.31
N PHE A 82 8.41 -4.94 -2.55
CA PHE A 82 9.23 -6.13 -2.38
C PHE A 82 8.46 -7.26 -1.70
N ALA A 83 7.67 -6.97 -0.68
CA ALA A 83 6.83 -7.96 -0.01
C ALA A 83 5.76 -8.56 -0.95
N ASP A 84 5.17 -7.74 -1.82
CA ASP A 84 4.23 -8.23 -2.82
C ASP A 84 4.91 -9.00 -3.94
N LEU A 85 6.09 -8.56 -4.38
CA LEU A 85 6.88 -9.25 -5.41
C LEU A 85 7.21 -10.67 -4.97
N GLU A 86 7.71 -10.85 -3.75
CA GLU A 86 7.98 -12.16 -3.17
C GLU A 86 6.72 -13.04 -3.14
N THR A 87 5.58 -12.47 -2.72
CA THR A 87 4.30 -13.18 -2.67
C THR A 87 3.87 -13.66 -4.07
N VAL A 88 3.97 -12.79 -5.06
CA VAL A 88 3.59 -13.05 -6.45
C VAL A 88 4.53 -14.07 -7.10
N GLU A 89 5.84 -13.95 -6.94
CA GLU A 89 6.84 -14.88 -7.46
C GLU A 89 6.68 -16.28 -6.90
N ASN A 90 6.50 -16.38 -5.59
CA ASN A 90 6.24 -17.65 -4.91
C ASN A 90 4.96 -18.31 -5.41
N ARG A 91 3.96 -17.55 -5.78
CA ARG A 91 2.72 -18.12 -6.33
C ARG A 91 2.88 -18.53 -7.78
N ILE A 92 3.46 -17.70 -8.63
CA ILE A 92 3.74 -18.00 -10.03
C ILE A 92 4.54 -19.30 -10.14
N SER A 93 5.61 -19.48 -9.36
CA SER A 93 6.44 -20.68 -9.40
C SER A 93 5.66 -21.97 -9.13
N LYS A 94 4.61 -21.91 -8.30
CA LYS A 94 3.75 -23.06 -7.96
C LYS A 94 2.72 -23.39 -9.05
N ILE A 95 2.24 -22.38 -9.79
CA ILE A 95 1.15 -22.58 -10.76
C ILE A 95 1.62 -22.64 -12.21
N GLU A 96 2.80 -22.12 -12.53
CA GLU A 96 3.31 -21.95 -13.90
C GLU A 96 3.22 -23.22 -14.74
N LYS A 97 3.66 -24.38 -14.21
CA LYS A 97 3.59 -25.66 -14.94
C LYS A 97 2.14 -26.06 -15.26
N LYS A 98 1.23 -25.86 -14.31
CA LYS A 98 -0.20 -26.17 -14.49
C LYS A 98 -0.86 -25.20 -15.46
N ALA A 99 -0.50 -23.93 -15.40
CA ALA A 99 -1.04 -22.88 -16.25
C ALA A 99 -0.60 -23.03 -17.72
N ILE A 100 0.67 -23.39 -17.96
CA ILE A 100 1.25 -23.46 -19.31
C ILE A 100 1.06 -24.85 -19.95
N GLN A 101 1.27 -25.92 -19.21
CA GLN A 101 1.28 -27.30 -19.72
C GLN A 101 0.01 -28.10 -19.36
N GLY A 102 -0.63 -27.76 -18.25
CA GLY A 102 -1.87 -28.40 -17.80
C GLY A 102 -3.09 -27.66 -18.34
N LYS A 103 -4.08 -28.29 -18.85
CA LYS A 103 -5.33 -27.67 -19.34
C LYS A 103 -6.20 -27.08 -18.20
N ASP A 104 -5.56 -26.55 -17.15
CA ASP A 104 -6.19 -25.97 -15.96
C ASP A 104 -6.50 -24.50 -16.24
N LYS A 105 -7.79 -24.21 -16.47
CA LYS A 105 -8.27 -22.86 -16.81
C LYS A 105 -8.11 -21.88 -15.65
N ASP A 106 -8.27 -22.34 -14.42
CA ASP A 106 -8.19 -21.49 -13.24
C ASP A 106 -6.73 -21.09 -12.99
N ALA A 107 -5.80 -22.04 -13.08
CA ALA A 107 -4.37 -21.76 -13.00
C ALA A 107 -3.91 -20.82 -14.12
N LYS A 108 -4.47 -20.96 -15.34
CA LYS A 108 -4.17 -20.07 -16.45
C LYS A 108 -4.65 -18.65 -16.20
N LEU A 109 -5.89 -18.47 -15.74
CA LEU A 109 -6.45 -17.17 -15.42
C LEU A 109 -5.63 -16.46 -14.32
N GLU A 110 -5.23 -17.22 -13.30
CA GLU A 110 -4.40 -16.73 -12.21
C GLU A 110 -3.00 -16.30 -12.70
N TYR A 111 -2.36 -17.12 -13.50
CA TYR A 111 -1.06 -16.83 -14.09
C TYR A 111 -1.10 -15.56 -14.95
N ASP A 112 -2.12 -15.45 -15.81
CA ASP A 112 -2.31 -14.29 -16.70
C ASP A 112 -2.62 -13.00 -15.92
N ALA A 113 -3.16 -13.10 -14.71
CA ALA A 113 -3.33 -11.96 -13.80
C ALA A 113 -2.04 -11.58 -13.08
N LEU A 114 -1.27 -12.58 -12.61
CA LEU A 114 -0.07 -12.34 -11.78
C LEU A 114 1.15 -11.90 -12.59
N LYS A 115 1.29 -12.33 -13.86
CA LYS A 115 2.46 -11.98 -14.70
C LYS A 115 2.62 -10.47 -14.90
N PRO A 116 1.61 -9.71 -15.35
CA PRO A 116 1.74 -8.27 -15.50
C PRO A 116 1.97 -7.56 -14.16
N ILE A 117 1.45 -8.11 -13.05
CA ILE A 117 1.71 -7.58 -11.71
C ILE A 117 3.18 -7.80 -11.33
N GLN A 118 3.74 -9.00 -11.55
CA GLN A 118 5.15 -9.26 -11.34
C GLN A 118 6.04 -8.28 -12.10
N GLU A 119 5.73 -8.03 -13.37
CA GLU A 119 6.47 -7.07 -14.20
C GLU A 119 6.39 -5.63 -13.67
N ALA A 120 5.21 -5.20 -13.21
CA ALA A 120 5.04 -3.88 -12.62
C ALA A 120 5.85 -3.74 -11.31
N LEU A 121 5.72 -4.71 -10.40
CA LEU A 121 6.44 -4.73 -9.13
C LEU A 121 7.96 -4.77 -9.34
N SER A 122 8.45 -5.55 -10.30
CA SER A 122 9.89 -5.61 -10.65
C SER A 122 10.44 -4.27 -11.17
N LYS A 123 9.57 -3.41 -11.70
CA LYS A 123 9.91 -2.04 -12.14
C LYS A 123 9.70 -0.99 -11.05
N GLY A 124 9.39 -1.40 -9.82
CA GLY A 124 9.09 -0.49 -8.73
C GLY A 124 7.71 0.17 -8.81
N LEU A 125 6.78 -0.39 -9.61
CA LEU A 125 5.41 0.10 -9.72
C LEU A 125 4.45 -0.72 -8.85
N PRO A 126 3.46 -0.11 -8.19
CA PRO A 126 2.52 -0.82 -7.34
C PRO A 126 1.55 -1.71 -8.15
N ALA A 127 1.05 -2.79 -7.56
CA ALA A 127 0.11 -3.71 -8.21
C ALA A 127 -1.17 -3.00 -8.72
N ARG A 128 -1.63 -1.96 -8.04
CA ARG A 128 -2.79 -1.15 -8.45
C ARG A 128 -2.61 -0.38 -9.76
N SER A 129 -1.38 -0.25 -10.27
CA SER A 129 -1.10 0.40 -11.56
C SER A 129 -1.42 -0.49 -12.76
N VAL A 130 -1.66 -1.79 -12.54
CA VAL A 130 -1.92 -2.75 -13.60
C VAL A 130 -3.42 -2.80 -13.91
N GLU A 131 -3.76 -2.66 -15.19
CA GLU A 131 -5.13 -2.83 -15.65
C GLU A 131 -5.49 -4.32 -15.72
N LEU A 132 -6.57 -4.70 -15.03
CA LEU A 132 -7.02 -6.07 -14.92
C LEU A 132 -8.51 -6.17 -15.25
N THR A 133 -8.91 -7.32 -15.78
CA THR A 133 -10.32 -7.65 -16.00
C THR A 133 -11.08 -7.76 -14.68
N LYS A 134 -12.40 -7.73 -14.73
CA LYS A 134 -13.25 -7.91 -13.53
C LYS A 134 -12.99 -9.25 -12.84
N GLU A 135 -12.82 -10.31 -13.61
CA GLU A 135 -12.56 -11.68 -13.11
C GLU A 135 -11.20 -11.74 -12.40
N GLN A 136 -10.16 -11.17 -13.02
CA GLN A 136 -8.82 -11.07 -12.42
C GLN A 136 -8.83 -10.25 -11.13
N LYS A 137 -9.57 -9.14 -11.08
CA LYS A 137 -9.70 -8.31 -9.85
C LYS A 137 -10.36 -9.08 -8.70
N VAL A 138 -11.36 -9.92 -8.99
CA VAL A 138 -11.99 -10.77 -7.97
C VAL A 138 -11.01 -11.79 -7.43
N LEU A 139 -10.26 -12.44 -8.31
CA LEU A 139 -9.25 -13.43 -7.95
C LEU A 139 -8.14 -12.82 -7.09
N LEU A 140 -7.67 -11.62 -7.43
CA LEU A 140 -6.60 -10.94 -6.70
C LEU A 140 -6.95 -10.55 -5.26
N LYS A 141 -8.22 -10.42 -4.92
CA LYS A 141 -8.62 -10.15 -3.52
C LYS A 141 -8.08 -11.20 -2.55
N ASN A 142 -7.96 -12.45 -2.99
CA ASN A 142 -7.45 -13.54 -2.16
C ASN A 142 -5.95 -13.43 -1.84
N PHE A 143 -5.19 -12.62 -2.60
CA PHE A 143 -3.76 -12.43 -2.39
C PHE A 143 -3.45 -11.34 -1.38
N GLN A 144 -4.42 -10.47 -1.09
CA GLN A 144 -4.26 -9.34 -0.15
C GLN A 144 -2.98 -8.54 -0.41
N LEU A 145 -2.68 -8.28 -1.70
CA LEU A 145 -1.50 -7.51 -2.08
C LEU A 145 -1.55 -6.12 -1.45
N LEU A 146 -0.46 -5.76 -0.79
CA LEU A 146 -0.31 -4.49 -0.07
C LEU A 146 -0.41 -3.31 -1.01
N THR A 147 0.29 -3.39 -2.15
CA THR A 147 0.34 -2.34 -3.16
C THR A 147 -0.90 -2.28 -4.06
N ASN A 148 -1.84 -3.21 -3.90
CA ASN A 148 -3.14 -3.16 -4.57
C ASN A 148 -4.18 -2.36 -3.77
N LYS A 149 -3.91 -2.11 -2.48
CA LYS A 149 -4.80 -1.33 -1.61
C LYS A 149 -4.78 0.15 -1.98
N PRO A 150 -5.91 0.87 -1.81
CA PRO A 150 -5.92 2.33 -1.81
C PRO A 150 -4.93 2.87 -0.79
N MET A 151 -4.19 3.92 -1.16
CA MET A 151 -3.26 4.59 -0.26
C MET A 151 -3.48 6.09 -0.32
N ILE A 152 -3.49 6.72 0.85
CA ILE A 152 -3.46 8.17 1.00
C ILE A 152 -2.20 8.56 1.76
N TYR A 153 -1.58 9.67 1.37
CA TYR A 153 -0.47 10.26 2.09
C TYR A 153 -0.98 11.37 3.00
N VAL A 154 -0.53 11.35 4.23
CA VAL A 154 -0.84 12.37 5.24
C VAL A 154 0.45 13.07 5.63
N ALA A 155 0.62 14.30 5.19
CA ALA A 155 1.78 15.11 5.57
C ALA A 155 1.64 15.55 7.02
N ASN A 156 2.52 15.07 7.88
CA ASN A 156 2.63 15.51 9.27
C ASN A 156 3.52 16.76 9.32
N ILE A 157 2.90 17.94 9.45
CA ILE A 157 3.56 19.25 9.44
C ILE A 157 3.60 19.84 10.85
N SER A 158 4.42 20.88 11.05
CA SER A 158 4.49 21.62 12.33
C SER A 158 3.20 22.40 12.57
N GLU A 159 2.90 22.70 13.84
CA GLU A 159 1.75 23.53 14.22
C GLU A 159 1.79 24.92 13.56
N GLY A 160 3.00 25.49 13.40
CA GLY A 160 3.19 26.78 12.75
C GLY A 160 2.85 26.79 11.26
N ASP A 161 2.90 25.64 10.59
CA ASP A 161 2.62 25.50 9.15
C ASP A 161 1.13 25.25 8.85
N ILE A 162 0.30 24.95 9.86
CA ILE A 162 -1.12 24.58 9.66
C ILE A 162 -1.91 25.68 8.94
N THR A 163 -1.64 26.95 9.26
CA THR A 163 -2.36 28.08 8.66
C THR A 163 -1.95 28.36 7.22
N ASN A 164 -0.74 27.97 6.83
CA ASN A 164 -0.23 28.14 5.47
C ASN A 164 0.72 27.00 5.09
N PRO A 165 0.21 25.79 4.84
CA PRO A 165 1.02 24.59 4.59
C PRO A 165 1.87 24.68 3.32
N ASP A 166 1.50 25.50 2.35
CA ASP A 166 2.28 25.70 1.12
C ASP A 166 3.64 26.40 1.36
N ASN A 167 3.89 26.95 2.56
CA ASN A 167 5.21 27.44 2.95
C ASN A 167 6.16 26.29 3.36
N ASN A 168 5.63 25.12 3.68
CA ASN A 168 6.43 23.97 4.04
C ASN A 168 6.92 23.24 2.78
N LYS A 169 8.24 23.22 2.57
CA LYS A 169 8.86 22.63 1.36
C LYS A 169 8.60 21.15 1.22
N GLU A 170 8.64 20.39 2.31
CA GLU A 170 8.41 18.94 2.28
C GLU A 170 6.96 18.60 1.99
N TYR A 171 6.02 19.37 2.53
CA TYR A 171 4.59 19.24 2.18
C TYR A 171 4.34 19.51 0.69
N VAL A 172 4.92 20.59 0.14
CA VAL A 172 4.75 20.94 -1.28
C VAL A 172 5.34 19.88 -2.21
N ARG A 173 6.46 19.26 -1.82
CA ARG A 173 7.08 18.16 -2.58
C ARG A 173 6.23 16.88 -2.55
N LEU A 174 5.56 16.62 -1.43
CA LEU A 174 4.73 15.41 -1.25
C LEU A 174 3.37 15.53 -1.96
N LYS A 175 2.85 16.76 -2.14
CA LYS A 175 1.57 17.08 -2.80
C LYS A 175 1.63 16.81 -4.30
#